data_d9454b24eb75e2539fee739b3f273b39
#
_entry.id   d9454b24eb75e2539fee739b3f273b39
#
_cell.length_a   1.000
_cell.length_b   1.000
_cell.length_c   1.000
_cell.angle_alpha   90.00
_cell.angle_beta   90.00
_cell.angle_gamma   90.00
#
_symmetry.space_group_name_H-M   'P 1'
#
loop_
_entity.id
_entity.type
_entity.pdbx_description
1 polymer ?
#
loop_
_entity_poly.entity_id
_entity_poly.type
_entity_poly.pdbx_seq_one_letter_code
_entity_poly.pdbx_strand_id
1 'polypeptide(L)'
;MVKVNVMVKVFVIVIVFVCSATNVMAFQNDTIVVARDGSGDYRNVTEAIEKCRALMDFKRVIYIKKGVYKEKLEIPSTLTNVELIGEDRDNTIITYDDHANINNMGTFRTYTLKVAGQQITLRNLTIENNAAQLGQAVALFADGDGQYYFNCRFLGNQDTIYTGPGKATQYFSDCYIEGTTDFIFGPATAYFDRCTIMCKKDSYITAAATPKDVKVGYVFTDCILRAAPGVTKCYLGRPWRPYAYTLFKHCDMGSHIRPEGWDNWRDPENEKTARYIEINNYGPGADTSKRVNWAKVK
;
A
#
# COMPACT_ATOMS: atom_id res chain seq x y z
N MET A 1 -12.48 78.03 55.70
CA MET A 1 -12.28 76.58 55.71
C MET A 1 -13.47 75.93 54.92
N VAL A 2 -13.22 75.64 53.69
CA VAL A 2 -14.27 75.06 52.81
C VAL A 2 -13.97 73.53 52.71
N LYS A 3 -14.92 72.69 53.18
CA LYS A 3 -14.85 71.22 53.02
C LYS A 3 -15.35 70.86 51.69
N VAL A 4 -14.49 70.30 50.84
CA VAL A 4 -14.83 69.70 49.58
C VAL A 4 -15.15 68.24 49.81
N ASN A 5 -16.46 67.87 49.61
CA ASN A 5 -16.89 66.47 49.57
C ASN A 5 -16.63 65.91 48.22
N VAL A 6 -15.72 64.95 48.12
CA VAL A 6 -15.47 64.14 46.89
C VAL A 6 -16.37 62.92 46.95
N MET A 7 -17.41 62.92 46.11
CA MET A 7 -18.25 61.76 45.88
C MET A 7 -17.60 60.83 44.83
N VAL A 8 -17.08 59.70 45.29
CA VAL A 8 -16.57 58.66 44.43
C VAL A 8 -17.74 57.86 43.85
N LYS A 9 -18.00 58.02 42.56
CA LYS A 9 -18.96 57.16 41.81
C LYS A 9 -18.25 55.85 41.44
N VAL A 10 -18.67 54.76 42.08
CA VAL A 10 -18.25 53.41 41.71
C VAL A 10 -19.05 52.99 40.49
N PHE A 11 -18.42 52.90 39.33
CA PHE A 11 -19.02 52.25 38.13
C PHE A 11 -18.83 50.75 38.25
N VAL A 12 -19.93 50.03 38.48
CA VAL A 12 -19.97 48.58 38.36
C VAL A 12 -20.09 48.23 36.89
N ILE A 13 -19.00 47.77 36.26
CA ILE A 13 -19.02 47.23 34.91
C ILE A 13 -19.52 45.79 35.02
N VAL A 14 -20.75 45.53 34.63
CA VAL A 14 -21.28 44.17 34.43
C VAL A 14 -20.76 43.68 33.09
N ILE A 15 -19.73 42.85 33.12
CA ILE A 15 -19.24 42.12 31.92
C ILE A 15 -20.23 40.96 31.70
N VAL A 16 -21.15 41.14 30.76
CA VAL A 16 -21.96 40.04 30.24
C VAL A 16 -21.08 39.19 29.34
N PHE A 17 -20.63 38.05 29.85
CA PHE A 17 -20.06 37.01 29.02
C PHE A 17 -21.15 36.44 28.11
N VAL A 18 -21.26 36.94 26.89
CA VAL A 18 -21.99 36.25 25.83
C VAL A 18 -21.14 35.02 25.47
N CYS A 19 -21.48 33.89 26.07
CA CYS A 19 -20.98 32.59 25.65
C CYS A 19 -21.59 32.32 24.27
N SER A 20 -20.89 32.78 23.20
CA SER A 20 -21.18 32.32 21.85
C SER A 20 -20.87 30.82 21.83
N ALA A 21 -21.91 30.01 21.95
CA ALA A 21 -21.84 28.60 21.59
C ALA A 21 -21.50 28.55 20.10
N THR A 22 -20.18 28.56 19.80
CA THR A 22 -19.71 28.09 18.52
C THR A 22 -20.17 26.65 18.45
N ASN A 23 -21.17 26.40 17.61
CA ASN A 23 -21.45 25.07 17.13
C ASN A 23 -20.17 24.60 16.42
N VAL A 24 -19.24 24.02 17.18
CA VAL A 24 -18.29 23.10 16.66
C VAL A 24 -19.15 21.99 16.10
N MET A 25 -19.41 22.02 14.79
CA MET A 25 -19.82 20.83 14.08
C MET A 25 -18.71 19.83 14.38
N ALA A 26 -18.92 19.01 15.41
CA ALA A 26 -18.18 17.79 15.57
C ALA A 26 -18.42 17.06 14.25
N PHE A 27 -17.41 17.01 13.39
CA PHE A 27 -17.34 16.00 12.36
C PHE A 27 -17.41 14.69 13.14
N GLN A 28 -18.62 14.19 13.26
CA GLN A 28 -18.88 12.87 13.78
C GLN A 28 -18.17 11.98 12.75
N ASN A 29 -16.93 11.60 13.05
CA ASN A 29 -16.25 10.55 12.32
C ASN A 29 -17.15 9.33 12.50
N ASP A 30 -17.97 9.08 11.51
CA ASP A 30 -18.92 7.99 11.46
C ASP A 30 -18.10 6.71 11.26
N THR A 31 -17.47 6.29 12.37
CA THR A 31 -16.57 5.15 12.41
C THR A 31 -17.40 3.89 12.57
N ILE A 32 -17.28 3.00 11.62
CA ILE A 32 -17.84 1.66 11.67
C ILE A 32 -16.80 0.74 12.35
N VAL A 33 -17.19 0.04 13.39
CA VAL A 33 -16.34 -0.90 14.12
C VAL A 33 -16.65 -2.34 13.69
N VAL A 34 -15.62 -3.05 13.22
CA VAL A 34 -15.71 -4.47 12.88
C VAL A 34 -15.03 -5.29 13.97
N ALA A 35 -15.76 -6.27 14.53
CA ALA A 35 -15.22 -7.17 15.56
C ALA A 35 -15.86 -8.56 15.45
N ARG A 36 -15.03 -9.61 15.26
CA ARG A 36 -15.51 -10.99 15.13
C ARG A 36 -16.28 -11.51 16.33
N ASP A 37 -15.94 -11.05 17.52
CA ASP A 37 -16.60 -11.42 18.77
C ASP A 37 -17.99 -10.80 18.93
N GLY A 38 -18.37 -9.87 18.05
CA GLY A 38 -19.64 -9.14 18.08
C GLY A 38 -19.64 -7.92 18.97
N SER A 39 -18.49 -7.45 19.43
CA SER A 39 -18.35 -6.22 20.22
C SER A 39 -18.28 -4.95 19.35
N GLY A 40 -18.39 -5.08 18.02
CA GLY A 40 -18.48 -3.99 17.05
C GLY A 40 -19.85 -3.89 16.40
N ASP A 41 -19.97 -3.00 15.41
CA ASP A 41 -21.19 -2.82 14.62
C ASP A 41 -21.43 -4.00 13.67
N TYR A 42 -20.34 -4.62 13.16
CA TYR A 42 -20.37 -5.76 12.26
C TYR A 42 -19.35 -6.83 12.68
N ARG A 43 -19.60 -8.08 12.30
CA ARG A 43 -18.70 -9.22 12.57
C ARG A 43 -17.71 -9.48 11.44
N ASN A 44 -17.95 -8.95 10.25
CA ASN A 44 -17.12 -9.12 9.07
C ASN A 44 -16.88 -7.78 8.37
N VAL A 45 -15.83 -7.72 7.57
CA VAL A 45 -15.40 -6.50 6.87
C VAL A 45 -16.30 -6.22 5.67
N THR A 46 -16.82 -7.27 5.02
CA THR A 46 -17.71 -7.16 3.87
C THR A 46 -18.93 -6.29 4.20
N GLU A 47 -19.65 -6.60 5.29
CA GLU A 47 -20.83 -5.82 5.72
C GLU A 47 -20.48 -4.36 6.01
N ALA A 48 -19.33 -4.09 6.61
CA ALA A 48 -18.89 -2.73 6.89
C ALA A 48 -18.62 -1.93 5.59
N ILE A 49 -18.01 -2.55 4.58
CA ILE A 49 -17.79 -1.93 3.26
C ILE A 49 -19.13 -1.66 2.57
N GLU A 50 -20.06 -2.62 2.59
CA GLU A 50 -21.40 -2.49 1.98
C GLU A 50 -22.25 -1.39 2.61
N LYS A 51 -21.98 -1.01 3.88
CA LYS A 51 -22.62 0.12 4.54
C LYS A 51 -22.07 1.48 4.16
N CYS A 52 -20.91 1.54 3.50
CA CYS A 52 -20.40 2.79 2.98
C CYS A 52 -21.24 3.28 1.81
N ARG A 53 -21.69 4.54 1.88
CA ARG A 53 -22.43 5.16 0.78
C ARG A 53 -21.47 5.54 -0.34
N ALA A 54 -21.92 5.39 -1.57
CA ALA A 54 -21.16 5.81 -2.73
C ALA A 54 -21.01 7.34 -2.80
N LEU A 55 -19.90 7.80 -3.39
CA LEU A 55 -19.64 9.20 -3.75
C LEU A 55 -19.78 10.19 -2.57
N MET A 56 -19.31 9.79 -1.40
CA MET A 56 -19.29 10.67 -0.22
C MET A 56 -18.18 11.71 -0.33
N ASP A 57 -18.50 12.92 0.10
CA ASP A 57 -17.57 14.05 0.24
C ASP A 57 -16.85 14.11 1.59
N PHE A 58 -17.20 13.22 2.52
CA PHE A 58 -16.58 13.09 3.84
C PHE A 58 -15.88 11.73 3.98
N LYS A 59 -14.91 11.69 4.88
CA LYS A 59 -14.13 10.48 5.16
C LYS A 59 -14.93 9.48 5.99
N ARG A 60 -15.02 8.23 5.53
CA ARG A 60 -15.54 7.11 6.29
C ARG A 60 -14.40 6.28 6.86
N VAL A 61 -14.45 5.97 8.14
CA VAL A 61 -13.49 5.11 8.82
C VAL A 61 -14.14 3.75 9.12
N ILE A 62 -13.46 2.67 8.76
CA ILE A 62 -13.76 1.30 9.17
C ILE A 62 -12.64 0.85 10.09
N TYR A 63 -12.92 0.77 11.38
CA TYR A 63 -11.97 0.29 12.39
C TYR A 63 -12.16 -1.21 12.61
N ILE A 64 -11.10 -1.99 12.37
CA ILE A 64 -11.16 -3.46 12.37
C ILE A 64 -10.37 -3.96 13.57
N LYS A 65 -11.05 -4.59 14.53
CA LYS A 65 -10.42 -5.19 15.71
C LYS A 65 -9.57 -6.40 15.34
N LYS A 66 -8.65 -6.77 16.23
CA LYS A 66 -7.81 -7.97 16.08
C LYS A 66 -8.65 -9.18 15.75
N GLY A 67 -8.15 -9.99 14.84
CA GLY A 67 -8.81 -11.19 14.36
C GLY A 67 -8.37 -11.62 12.98
N VAL A 68 -8.68 -12.85 12.62
CA VAL A 68 -8.46 -13.36 11.26
C VAL A 68 -9.79 -13.34 10.52
N TYR A 69 -9.89 -12.52 9.51
CA TYR A 69 -11.07 -12.32 8.66
C TYR A 69 -10.82 -13.06 7.33
N LYS A 70 -11.37 -14.29 7.22
CA LYS A 70 -11.27 -15.06 5.96
C LYS A 70 -12.37 -14.58 5.02
N GLU A 71 -12.06 -13.53 4.27
CA GLU A 71 -12.98 -12.84 3.39
C GLU A 71 -12.28 -12.42 2.10
N LYS A 72 -12.99 -12.56 0.97
CA LYS A 72 -12.59 -12.00 -0.32
C LYS A 72 -13.30 -10.67 -0.50
N LEU A 73 -12.56 -9.57 -0.45
CA LEU A 73 -13.12 -8.23 -0.34
C LEU A 73 -12.94 -7.42 -1.61
N GLU A 74 -13.91 -6.57 -1.90
CA GLU A 74 -13.79 -5.50 -2.89
C GLU A 74 -14.26 -4.17 -2.32
N ILE A 75 -13.41 -3.13 -2.43
CA ILE A 75 -13.81 -1.73 -2.26
C ILE A 75 -14.13 -1.22 -3.66
N PRO A 76 -15.41 -1.07 -4.02
CA PRO A 76 -15.81 -0.75 -5.40
C PRO A 76 -15.39 0.66 -5.82
N SER A 77 -15.30 0.89 -7.12
CA SER A 77 -14.88 2.18 -7.70
C SER A 77 -15.80 3.36 -7.36
N THR A 78 -17.00 3.08 -6.91
CA THR A 78 -17.98 4.08 -6.44
C THR A 78 -17.69 4.59 -5.02
N LEU A 79 -16.81 3.92 -4.26
CA LEU A 79 -16.39 4.37 -2.94
C LEU A 79 -15.15 5.27 -3.05
N THR A 80 -15.20 6.40 -2.37
CA THR A 80 -14.12 7.37 -2.23
C THR A 80 -13.95 7.76 -0.77
N ASN A 81 -12.75 8.22 -0.40
CA ASN A 81 -12.49 8.71 0.97
C ASN A 81 -12.77 7.68 2.08
N VAL A 82 -12.53 6.40 1.83
CA VAL A 82 -12.67 5.35 2.85
C VAL A 82 -11.31 5.01 3.44
N GLU A 83 -11.25 4.91 4.77
CA GLU A 83 -10.06 4.46 5.47
C GLU A 83 -10.36 3.20 6.28
N LEU A 84 -9.60 2.12 6.03
CA LEU A 84 -9.60 0.90 6.83
C LEU A 84 -8.43 0.95 7.81
N ILE A 85 -8.72 0.82 9.10
CA ILE A 85 -7.71 0.86 10.16
C ILE A 85 -7.78 -0.43 10.97
N GLY A 86 -6.71 -1.21 10.95
CA GLY A 86 -6.55 -2.35 11.85
C GLY A 86 -6.14 -1.90 13.26
N GLU A 87 -6.67 -2.58 14.26
CA GLU A 87 -6.28 -2.38 15.66
C GLU A 87 -4.79 -2.68 15.88
N ASP A 88 -4.26 -3.66 15.15
CA ASP A 88 -2.88 -4.10 15.23
C ASP A 88 -2.45 -4.69 13.89
N ARG A 89 -1.32 -4.23 13.35
CA ARG A 89 -0.83 -4.64 12.03
C ARG A 89 -0.68 -6.15 11.87
N ASP A 90 -0.14 -6.80 12.88
CA ASP A 90 0.25 -8.21 12.81
C ASP A 90 -0.89 -9.16 13.20
N ASN A 91 -1.91 -8.64 13.90
CA ASN A 91 -3.02 -9.40 14.45
C ASN A 91 -4.40 -9.03 13.86
N THR A 92 -4.48 -8.03 12.97
CA THR A 92 -5.68 -7.73 12.18
C THR A 92 -5.46 -8.22 10.76
N ILE A 93 -5.89 -9.44 10.46
CA ILE A 93 -5.52 -10.18 9.26
C ILE A 93 -6.75 -10.40 8.39
N ILE A 94 -6.73 -9.88 7.17
CA ILE A 94 -7.69 -10.21 6.11
C ILE A 94 -7.00 -11.21 5.19
N THR A 95 -7.56 -12.41 5.06
CA THR A 95 -6.92 -13.52 4.34
C THR A 95 -7.89 -14.23 3.43
N TYR A 96 -7.39 -14.74 2.30
CA TYR A 96 -8.10 -15.65 1.40
C TYR A 96 -7.12 -16.58 0.71
N ASP A 97 -7.61 -17.59 -0.04
CA ASP A 97 -6.78 -18.67 -0.56
C ASP A 97 -7.03 -19.02 -2.05
N ASP A 98 -7.57 -18.09 -2.82
CA ASP A 98 -7.73 -18.27 -4.27
C ASP A 98 -6.38 -18.23 -5.01
N HIS A 99 -6.20 -19.10 -6.00
CA HIS A 99 -5.07 -19.08 -6.92
C HIS A 99 -5.53 -19.30 -8.37
N ALA A 100 -4.74 -18.88 -9.35
CA ALA A 100 -5.12 -18.79 -10.75
C ALA A 100 -5.61 -20.11 -11.37
N ASN A 101 -5.17 -21.25 -10.85
CA ASN A 101 -5.53 -22.57 -11.37
C ASN A 101 -6.86 -23.11 -10.84
N ILE A 102 -7.48 -22.47 -9.85
CA ILE A 102 -8.82 -22.85 -9.39
C ILE A 102 -9.82 -22.55 -10.54
N ASN A 103 -10.40 -23.59 -11.12
CA ASN A 103 -11.39 -23.45 -12.20
C ASN A 103 -10.94 -22.50 -13.33
N ASN A 104 -9.63 -22.45 -13.61
CA ASN A 104 -9.03 -21.54 -14.59
C ASN A 104 -9.43 -20.07 -14.38
N MET A 105 -9.54 -19.62 -13.14
CA MET A 105 -10.02 -18.27 -12.86
C MET A 105 -9.04 -17.17 -13.31
N GLY A 106 -7.75 -17.51 -13.46
CA GLY A 106 -6.71 -16.58 -13.87
C GLY A 106 -6.33 -15.58 -12.76
N THR A 107 -5.18 -14.93 -12.91
CA THR A 107 -4.53 -14.08 -11.89
C THR A 107 -5.44 -13.01 -11.30
N PHE A 108 -6.13 -12.25 -12.16
CA PHE A 108 -6.85 -11.04 -11.74
C PHE A 108 -8.14 -11.29 -10.94
N ARG A 109 -8.52 -12.53 -10.73
CA ARG A 109 -9.66 -12.91 -9.90
C ARG A 109 -9.27 -13.58 -8.59
N THR A 110 -7.97 -13.69 -8.32
CA THR A 110 -7.47 -14.41 -7.13
C THR A 110 -7.29 -13.52 -5.89
N TYR A 111 -7.58 -12.23 -5.99
CA TYR A 111 -7.30 -11.27 -4.93
C TYR A 111 -7.99 -11.61 -3.61
N THR A 112 -7.30 -11.33 -2.52
CA THR A 112 -7.92 -11.27 -1.19
C THR A 112 -8.65 -9.95 -1.01
N LEU A 113 -7.97 -8.82 -1.30
CA LEU A 113 -8.58 -7.50 -1.29
C LEU A 113 -8.36 -6.80 -2.63
N LYS A 114 -9.45 -6.40 -3.28
CA LYS A 114 -9.44 -5.48 -4.43
C LYS A 114 -9.85 -4.09 -3.96
N VAL A 115 -9.05 -3.09 -4.31
CA VAL A 115 -9.32 -1.68 -4.03
C VAL A 115 -9.49 -0.96 -5.36
N ALA A 116 -10.72 -0.82 -5.83
CA ALA A 116 -11.06 -0.10 -7.06
C ALA A 116 -11.46 1.36 -6.78
N GLY A 117 -11.72 1.71 -5.52
CA GLY A 117 -12.03 3.07 -5.09
C GLY A 117 -10.84 4.02 -5.16
N GLN A 118 -11.15 5.31 -5.27
CA GLN A 118 -10.14 6.38 -5.26
C GLN A 118 -9.98 6.97 -3.86
N GLN A 119 -8.77 7.49 -3.55
CA GLN A 119 -8.47 8.09 -2.25
C GLN A 119 -8.78 7.15 -1.07
N ILE A 120 -8.47 5.88 -1.25
CA ILE A 120 -8.63 4.86 -0.21
C ILE A 120 -7.35 4.76 0.61
N THR A 121 -7.50 4.66 1.92
CA THR A 121 -6.37 4.49 2.84
C THR A 121 -6.50 3.19 3.63
N LEU A 122 -5.43 2.42 3.70
CA LEU A 122 -5.29 1.27 4.61
C LEU A 122 -4.21 1.54 5.64
N ARG A 123 -4.47 1.23 6.92
CA ARG A 123 -3.48 1.37 8.00
C ARG A 123 -3.48 0.16 8.93
N ASN A 124 -2.30 -0.24 9.37
CA ASN A 124 -2.11 -1.24 10.44
C ASN A 124 -2.86 -2.56 10.16
N LEU A 125 -2.84 -3.05 8.92
CA LEU A 125 -3.52 -4.25 8.48
C LEU A 125 -2.54 -5.25 7.88
N THR A 126 -2.83 -6.53 8.03
CA THR A 126 -2.26 -7.60 7.21
C THR A 126 -3.27 -8.03 6.14
N ILE A 127 -2.86 -7.97 4.88
CA ILE A 127 -3.60 -8.52 3.74
C ILE A 127 -2.80 -9.71 3.23
N GLU A 128 -3.40 -10.88 3.25
CA GLU A 128 -2.73 -12.13 2.95
C GLU A 128 -3.50 -12.92 1.87
N ASN A 129 -2.79 -13.40 0.86
CA ASN A 129 -3.26 -14.55 0.11
C ASN A 129 -2.45 -15.77 0.54
N ASN A 130 -3.09 -16.68 1.29
CA ASN A 130 -2.42 -17.83 1.89
C ASN A 130 -2.51 -19.10 1.04
N ALA A 131 -2.87 -18.99 -0.24
CA ALA A 131 -2.81 -20.11 -1.18
C ALA A 131 -1.40 -20.71 -1.21
N ALA A 132 -1.32 -22.02 -1.30
CA ALA A 132 -0.06 -22.70 -1.57
C ALA A 132 0.54 -22.23 -2.90
N GLN A 133 1.83 -22.51 -3.16
CA GLN A 133 2.51 -22.12 -4.40
C GLN A 133 2.00 -22.92 -5.62
N LEU A 134 0.72 -22.80 -5.94
CA LEU A 134 0.03 -23.52 -7.00
C LEU A 134 -0.21 -22.65 -8.25
N GLY A 135 0.27 -21.41 -8.26
CA GLY A 135 0.10 -20.44 -9.33
C GLY A 135 0.06 -19.01 -8.79
N GLN A 136 -0.33 -18.08 -9.64
CA GLN A 136 -0.50 -16.69 -9.25
C GLN A 136 -1.62 -16.56 -8.20
N ALA A 137 -1.39 -15.73 -7.18
CA ALA A 137 -2.29 -15.59 -6.04
C ALA A 137 -2.14 -14.19 -5.41
N VAL A 138 -3.03 -13.27 -5.81
CA VAL A 138 -2.94 -11.86 -5.45
C VAL A 138 -3.46 -11.63 -4.02
N ALA A 139 -2.67 -11.02 -3.16
CA ALA A 139 -3.16 -10.54 -1.86
C ALA A 139 -3.86 -9.18 -2.04
N LEU A 140 -3.18 -8.20 -2.61
CA LEU A 140 -3.72 -6.87 -2.87
C LEU A 140 -3.84 -6.61 -4.38
N PHE A 141 -5.04 -6.29 -4.82
CA PHE A 141 -5.32 -5.77 -6.16
C PHE A 141 -5.64 -4.28 -6.04
N ALA A 142 -4.62 -3.43 -6.16
CA ALA A 142 -4.76 -1.98 -6.10
C ALA A 142 -5.14 -1.46 -7.50
N ASP A 143 -6.40 -1.04 -7.71
CA ASP A 143 -6.99 -0.70 -9.01
C ASP A 143 -7.64 0.69 -9.02
N GLY A 144 -7.10 1.62 -8.26
CA GLY A 144 -7.59 2.99 -8.18
C GLY A 144 -6.48 4.02 -7.99
N ASP A 145 -6.84 5.29 -8.16
CA ASP A 145 -5.92 6.42 -8.00
C ASP A 145 -5.94 6.99 -6.58
N GLY A 146 -4.81 7.56 -6.15
CA GLY A 146 -4.68 8.19 -4.85
C GLY A 146 -4.86 7.20 -3.69
N GLN A 147 -4.31 5.99 -3.82
CA GLN A 147 -4.40 4.98 -2.77
C GLN A 147 -3.18 5.01 -1.87
N TYR A 148 -3.41 4.88 -0.54
CA TYR A 148 -2.38 5.00 0.49
C TYR A 148 -2.39 3.79 1.42
N TYR A 149 -1.22 3.17 1.58
CA TYR A 149 -0.99 1.99 2.41
C TYR A 149 0.10 2.32 3.44
N PHE A 150 -0.28 2.41 4.73
CA PHE A 150 0.63 2.79 5.80
C PHE A 150 0.77 1.68 6.84
N ASN A 151 2.01 1.28 7.14
CA ASN A 151 2.31 0.28 8.15
C ASN A 151 1.45 -1.00 7.97
N CYS A 152 1.31 -1.45 6.71
CA CYS A 152 0.58 -2.67 6.36
C CYS A 152 1.54 -3.82 6.07
N ARG A 153 1.03 -5.06 6.14
CA ARG A 153 1.73 -6.24 5.67
C ARG A 153 0.97 -6.83 4.48
N PHE A 154 1.71 -7.15 3.42
CA PHE A 154 1.19 -7.84 2.24
C PHE A 154 1.91 -9.17 2.11
N LEU A 155 1.18 -10.25 2.38
CA LEU A 155 1.74 -11.60 2.45
C LEU A 155 1.19 -12.44 1.30
N GLY A 156 2.10 -13.07 0.56
CA GLY A 156 1.70 -13.92 -0.56
C GLY A 156 2.88 -14.71 -1.12
N ASN A 157 2.70 -15.20 -2.31
CA ASN A 157 3.70 -15.96 -3.06
C ASN A 157 3.93 -15.31 -4.42
N GLN A 158 3.54 -15.95 -5.53
CA GLN A 158 3.63 -15.34 -6.86
C GLN A 158 2.52 -14.29 -7.01
N ASP A 159 2.88 -13.09 -7.51
CA ASP A 159 1.96 -12.00 -7.82
C ASP A 159 1.24 -11.40 -6.59
N THR A 160 1.95 -11.18 -5.47
CA THR A 160 1.34 -10.72 -4.19
C THR A 160 0.60 -9.39 -4.34
N ILE A 161 1.19 -8.37 -4.99
CA ILE A 161 0.59 -7.04 -5.18
C ILE A 161 0.47 -6.72 -6.66
N TYR A 162 -0.75 -6.54 -7.14
CA TYR A 162 -1.04 -5.90 -8.42
C TYR A 162 -1.29 -4.41 -8.25
N THR A 163 -0.70 -3.59 -9.14
CA THR A 163 -0.85 -2.14 -9.16
C THR A 163 -1.42 -1.68 -10.50
N GLY A 164 -2.61 -1.11 -10.51
CA GLY A 164 -3.29 -0.59 -11.70
C GLY A 164 -4.24 0.55 -11.36
N PRO A 165 -4.87 1.16 -12.34
CA PRO A 165 -4.53 1.21 -13.77
C PRO A 165 -3.28 2.06 -14.07
N GLY A 166 -2.79 2.05 -15.31
CA GLY A 166 -1.50 2.62 -15.71
C GLY A 166 -1.27 4.11 -15.51
N LYS A 167 -2.31 4.90 -15.21
CA LYS A 167 -2.20 6.33 -14.87
C LYS A 167 -2.51 6.62 -13.40
N ALA A 168 -2.80 5.59 -12.61
CA ALA A 168 -3.03 5.73 -11.19
C ALA A 168 -1.73 5.93 -10.42
N THR A 169 -1.85 6.54 -9.24
CA THR A 169 -0.75 6.72 -8.30
C THR A 169 -1.07 6.06 -6.97
N GLN A 170 -0.14 5.29 -6.44
CA GLN A 170 -0.28 4.53 -5.22
C GLN A 170 0.94 4.72 -4.32
N TYR A 171 0.73 4.75 -3.01
CA TYR A 171 1.75 5.05 -2.02
C TYR A 171 1.78 3.97 -0.94
N PHE A 172 2.96 3.38 -0.74
CA PHE A 172 3.23 2.38 0.29
C PHE A 172 4.31 2.93 1.22
N SER A 173 3.99 3.17 2.49
CA SER A 173 4.94 3.65 3.49
C SER A 173 5.02 2.71 4.68
N ASP A 174 6.25 2.42 5.11
CA ASP A 174 6.54 1.59 6.28
C ASP A 174 5.89 0.18 6.20
N CYS A 175 5.67 -0.32 4.97
CA CYS A 175 5.01 -1.61 4.73
C CYS A 175 6.00 -2.77 4.72
N TYR A 176 5.50 -3.96 5.06
CA TYR A 176 6.18 -5.23 4.85
C TYR A 176 5.54 -5.96 3.67
N ILE A 177 6.33 -6.33 2.68
CA ILE A 177 5.86 -6.96 1.44
C ILE A 177 6.68 -8.21 1.20
N GLU A 178 6.04 -9.37 1.07
CA GLU A 178 6.73 -10.62 0.78
C GLU A 178 6.13 -11.38 -0.40
N GLY A 179 6.97 -12.14 -1.08
CA GLY A 179 6.53 -13.01 -2.16
C GLY A 179 7.64 -13.85 -2.76
N THR A 180 7.29 -14.59 -3.81
CA THR A 180 8.22 -15.47 -4.53
C THR A 180 8.61 -14.92 -5.89
N THR A 181 7.67 -14.80 -6.83
CA THR A 181 7.91 -14.42 -8.23
C THR A 181 7.03 -13.24 -8.59
N ASP A 182 7.63 -12.19 -9.20
CA ASP A 182 6.90 -11.03 -9.72
C ASP A 182 5.92 -10.44 -8.68
N PHE A 183 6.33 -10.48 -7.41
CA PHE A 183 5.37 -10.26 -6.32
C PHE A 183 4.95 -8.80 -6.13
N ILE A 184 5.53 -7.88 -6.91
CA ILE A 184 5.05 -6.51 -7.11
C ILE A 184 4.96 -6.28 -8.61
N PHE A 185 3.74 -6.25 -9.17
CA PHE A 185 3.57 -6.20 -10.62
C PHE A 185 2.42 -5.27 -11.05
N GLY A 186 2.48 -4.76 -12.28
CA GLY A 186 1.42 -3.92 -12.83
C GLY A 186 1.91 -2.62 -13.48
N PRO A 187 0.98 -1.81 -14.02
CA PRO A 187 1.30 -0.64 -14.82
C PRO A 187 1.30 0.71 -14.08
N ALA A 188 0.80 0.78 -12.84
CA ALA A 188 0.63 2.06 -12.13
C ALA A 188 1.97 2.73 -11.75
N THR A 189 1.91 4.02 -11.43
CA THR A 189 2.96 4.68 -10.67
C THR A 189 2.80 4.31 -9.20
N ALA A 190 3.80 3.63 -8.61
CA ALA A 190 3.76 3.22 -7.22
C ALA A 190 5.04 3.60 -6.48
N TYR A 191 4.88 4.30 -5.36
CA TYR A 191 5.96 4.73 -4.48
C TYR A 191 6.02 3.82 -3.26
N PHE A 192 7.18 3.24 -3.01
CA PHE A 192 7.48 2.41 -1.84
C PHE A 192 8.53 3.14 -1.00
N ASP A 193 8.14 3.63 0.16
CA ASP A 193 8.98 4.42 1.05
C ASP A 193 9.20 3.68 2.37
N ARG A 194 10.45 3.47 2.76
CA ARG A 194 10.85 2.74 3.97
C ARG A 194 10.18 1.36 4.13
N CYS A 195 9.92 0.69 3.01
CA CYS A 195 9.31 -0.65 3.04
C CYS A 195 10.35 -1.75 3.22
N THR A 196 9.96 -2.83 3.88
CA THR A 196 10.73 -4.09 3.88
C THR A 196 10.22 -5.01 2.79
N ILE A 197 11.10 -5.39 1.88
CA ILE A 197 10.81 -6.26 0.73
C ILE A 197 11.47 -7.62 0.99
N MET A 198 10.68 -8.67 1.17
CA MET A 198 11.13 -10.00 1.55
C MET A 198 10.97 -11.01 0.42
N CYS A 199 12.08 -11.50 -0.10
CA CYS A 199 12.12 -12.55 -1.11
C CYS A 199 12.02 -13.93 -0.46
N LYS A 200 11.02 -14.72 -0.84
CA LYS A 200 10.78 -16.08 -0.32
C LYS A 200 11.33 -17.18 -1.23
N LYS A 201 11.80 -16.83 -2.43
CA LYS A 201 12.33 -17.76 -3.42
C LYS A 201 13.32 -17.06 -4.36
N ASP A 202 14.26 -17.81 -4.90
CA ASP A 202 15.14 -17.36 -5.99
C ASP A 202 14.30 -17.04 -7.24
N SER A 203 14.00 -15.76 -7.47
CA SER A 203 13.13 -15.30 -8.56
C SER A 203 13.21 -13.77 -8.75
N TYR A 204 12.10 -13.09 -8.96
CA TYR A 204 12.02 -11.68 -9.34
C TYR A 204 11.16 -10.91 -8.34
N ILE A 205 11.63 -9.73 -7.93
CA ILE A 205 10.89 -8.83 -7.03
C ILE A 205 9.79 -8.13 -7.82
N THR A 206 10.16 -7.40 -8.89
CA THR A 206 9.21 -6.58 -9.65
C THR A 206 8.98 -7.10 -11.07
N ALA A 207 7.74 -6.92 -11.55
CA ALA A 207 7.34 -7.12 -12.94
C ALA A 207 6.51 -5.90 -13.39
N ALA A 208 7.20 -4.79 -13.63
CA ALA A 208 6.54 -3.55 -14.03
C ALA A 208 6.01 -3.62 -15.48
N ALA A 209 4.88 -2.93 -15.72
CA ALA A 209 4.26 -2.80 -17.03
C ALA A 209 3.96 -1.33 -17.37
N THR A 210 4.79 -0.41 -16.91
CA THR A 210 4.60 1.03 -17.05
C THR A 210 4.40 1.43 -18.51
N PRO A 211 3.31 2.12 -18.87
CA PRO A 211 3.06 2.53 -20.24
C PRO A 211 4.13 3.49 -20.78
N LYS A 212 4.28 3.55 -22.10
CA LYS A 212 5.27 4.39 -22.77
C LYS A 212 5.13 5.88 -22.43
N ASP A 213 3.90 6.35 -22.33
CA ASP A 213 3.54 7.76 -22.07
C ASP A 213 3.56 8.12 -20.57
N VAL A 214 3.74 7.13 -19.67
CA VAL A 214 3.87 7.33 -18.22
C VAL A 214 5.35 7.47 -17.86
N LYS A 215 5.71 8.61 -17.28
CA LYS A 215 7.11 8.95 -17.00
C LYS A 215 7.73 8.13 -15.87
N VAL A 216 6.96 7.78 -14.85
CA VAL A 216 7.40 7.10 -13.63
C VAL A 216 6.54 5.87 -13.39
N GLY A 217 7.18 4.74 -13.11
CA GLY A 217 6.52 3.51 -12.68
C GLY A 217 6.75 3.24 -11.20
N TYR A 218 7.55 2.23 -10.86
CA TYR A 218 7.88 1.90 -9.47
C TYR A 218 9.07 2.71 -8.97
N VAL A 219 8.94 3.25 -7.75
CA VAL A 219 10.00 3.97 -7.06
C VAL A 219 10.13 3.42 -5.64
N PHE A 220 11.26 2.79 -5.35
CA PHE A 220 11.61 2.31 -4.01
C PHE A 220 12.63 3.28 -3.41
N THR A 221 12.28 3.90 -2.28
CA THR A 221 13.15 4.84 -1.57
C THR A 221 13.36 4.36 -0.13
N ASP A 222 14.62 4.34 0.32
CA ASP A 222 15.00 3.96 1.68
C ASP A 222 14.44 2.59 2.12
N CYS A 223 14.24 1.67 1.16
CA CYS A 223 13.69 0.34 1.41
C CYS A 223 14.79 -0.64 1.84
N ILE A 224 14.37 -1.69 2.52
CA ILE A 224 15.24 -2.77 3.00
C ILE A 224 14.87 -4.06 2.25
N LEU A 225 15.79 -4.58 1.42
CA LEU A 225 15.60 -5.81 0.67
C LEU A 225 16.24 -6.98 1.42
N ARG A 226 15.45 -7.97 1.79
CA ARG A 226 15.88 -9.17 2.53
C ARG A 226 15.35 -10.43 1.86
N ALA A 227 15.85 -11.57 2.31
CA ALA A 227 15.46 -12.88 1.80
C ALA A 227 15.27 -13.89 2.92
N ALA A 228 14.41 -14.85 2.71
CA ALA A 228 14.25 -16.01 3.59
C ALA A 228 15.52 -16.89 3.57
N PRO A 229 15.75 -17.69 4.61
CA PRO A 229 16.88 -18.61 4.65
C PRO A 229 16.95 -19.50 3.40
N GLY A 230 18.14 -19.59 2.79
CA GLY A 230 18.38 -20.37 1.58
C GLY A 230 18.08 -19.66 0.25
N VAL A 231 17.50 -18.48 0.26
CA VAL A 231 17.28 -17.65 -0.94
C VAL A 231 18.51 -16.78 -1.19
N THR A 232 19.11 -16.91 -2.38
CA THR A 232 20.42 -16.32 -2.68
C THR A 232 20.52 -15.67 -4.07
N LYS A 233 19.47 -15.78 -4.92
CA LYS A 233 19.55 -15.40 -6.35
C LYS A 233 18.28 -14.71 -6.83
N CYS A 234 18.00 -13.51 -6.30
CA CYS A 234 16.86 -12.70 -6.70
C CYS A 234 17.26 -11.60 -7.68
N TYR A 235 16.45 -11.37 -8.69
CA TYR A 235 16.53 -10.18 -9.51
C TYR A 235 15.72 -9.05 -8.89
N LEU A 236 16.16 -7.81 -9.06
CA LEU A 236 15.39 -6.60 -8.69
C LEU A 236 14.08 -6.51 -9.50
N GLY A 237 14.13 -7.02 -10.74
CA GLY A 237 12.93 -7.12 -11.55
C GLY A 237 13.18 -7.52 -12.99
N ARG A 238 12.07 -7.65 -13.70
CA ARG A 238 12.01 -7.90 -15.14
C ARG A 238 10.83 -7.17 -15.78
N PRO A 239 10.89 -6.78 -17.08
CA PRO A 239 9.84 -5.97 -17.71
C PRO A 239 8.68 -6.86 -18.18
N TRP A 240 7.55 -6.81 -17.50
CA TRP A 240 6.35 -7.51 -17.97
C TRP A 240 5.83 -6.95 -19.30
N ARG A 241 6.08 -5.67 -19.55
CA ARG A 241 5.78 -4.99 -20.83
C ARG A 241 6.93 -4.07 -21.23
N PRO A 242 7.06 -3.74 -22.52
CA PRO A 242 7.97 -2.69 -22.97
C PRO A 242 7.78 -1.39 -22.19
N TYR A 243 8.84 -0.61 -22.01
CA TYR A 243 8.88 0.64 -21.27
C TYR A 243 8.70 0.52 -19.75
N ALA A 244 8.71 -0.69 -19.20
CA ALA A 244 8.69 -0.91 -17.74
C ALA A 244 9.70 0.00 -17.03
N TYR A 245 9.25 0.66 -15.96
CA TYR A 245 10.07 1.57 -15.17
C TYR A 245 10.15 1.09 -13.72
N THR A 246 11.37 0.92 -13.21
CA THR A 246 11.62 0.64 -11.79
C THR A 246 12.89 1.36 -11.34
N LEU A 247 12.79 2.09 -10.23
CA LEU A 247 13.88 2.81 -9.59
C LEU A 247 14.05 2.29 -8.16
N PHE A 248 15.26 1.89 -7.79
CA PHE A 248 15.68 1.70 -6.41
C PHE A 248 16.65 2.81 -6.02
N LYS A 249 16.35 3.53 -4.93
CA LYS A 249 17.12 4.68 -4.46
C LYS A 249 17.35 4.59 -2.95
N HIS A 250 18.61 4.69 -2.53
CA HIS A 250 19.04 4.63 -1.13
C HIS A 250 18.58 3.37 -0.39
N CYS A 251 18.39 2.26 -1.09
CA CYS A 251 17.91 1.00 -0.51
C CYS A 251 19.07 0.18 0.07
N ASP A 252 18.81 -0.51 1.18
CA ASP A 252 19.71 -1.52 1.76
C ASP A 252 19.42 -2.87 1.12
N MET A 253 20.33 -3.33 0.25
CA MET A 253 20.18 -4.55 -0.54
C MET A 253 20.99 -5.70 0.05
N GLY A 254 20.30 -6.77 0.47
CA GLY A 254 20.92 -7.98 0.97
C GLY A 254 21.67 -8.76 -0.13
N SER A 255 22.57 -9.67 0.28
CA SER A 255 23.44 -10.46 -0.63
C SER A 255 22.70 -11.42 -1.57
N HIS A 256 21.40 -11.58 -1.39
CA HIS A 256 20.55 -12.40 -2.27
C HIS A 256 20.27 -11.74 -3.63
N ILE A 257 20.56 -10.44 -3.79
CA ILE A 257 20.40 -9.77 -5.08
C ILE A 257 21.50 -10.24 -6.03
N ARG A 258 21.09 -10.71 -7.19
CA ARG A 258 22.02 -11.20 -8.23
C ARG A 258 22.93 -10.08 -8.73
N PRO A 259 24.19 -10.39 -9.08
CA PRO A 259 25.11 -9.40 -9.64
C PRO A 259 24.59 -8.70 -10.89
N GLU A 260 23.83 -9.40 -11.75
CA GLU A 260 23.22 -8.84 -12.96
C GLU A 260 22.12 -7.82 -12.63
N GLY A 261 21.47 -7.93 -11.48
CA GLY A 261 20.41 -7.08 -10.96
C GLY A 261 19.06 -7.24 -11.65
N TRP A 262 19.05 -7.29 -12.98
CA TRP A 262 17.85 -7.24 -13.81
C TRP A 262 17.82 -8.35 -14.85
N ASP A 263 16.64 -8.79 -15.25
CA ASP A 263 16.39 -9.79 -16.30
C ASP A 263 15.55 -9.17 -17.43
N ASN A 264 15.78 -9.58 -18.67
CA ASN A 264 15.11 -9.03 -19.84
C ASN A 264 13.81 -9.75 -20.25
N TRP A 265 13.31 -10.66 -19.40
CA TRP A 265 12.14 -11.51 -19.71
C TRP A 265 12.33 -12.43 -20.94
N ARG A 266 13.58 -12.87 -21.18
CA ARG A 266 13.98 -13.66 -22.38
C ARG A 266 13.70 -12.96 -23.73
N ASP A 267 13.60 -11.65 -23.72
CA ASP A 267 13.38 -10.83 -24.90
C ASP A 267 14.38 -9.66 -24.94
N PRO A 268 15.40 -9.71 -25.82
CA PRO A 268 16.39 -8.65 -25.95
C PRO A 268 15.82 -7.28 -26.37
N GLU A 269 14.64 -7.23 -26.97
CA GLU A 269 14.00 -5.96 -27.31
C GLU A 269 13.58 -5.16 -26.07
N ASN A 270 13.32 -5.86 -24.96
CA ASN A 270 13.05 -5.22 -23.68
C ASN A 270 14.25 -4.40 -23.16
N GLU A 271 15.48 -4.80 -23.46
CA GLU A 271 16.67 -4.07 -23.05
C GLU A 271 16.75 -2.67 -23.65
N LYS A 272 16.16 -2.48 -24.85
CA LYS A 272 16.13 -1.18 -25.54
C LYS A 272 15.07 -0.22 -24.96
N THR A 273 14.07 -0.76 -24.27
CA THR A 273 12.91 0.01 -23.84
C THR A 273 12.75 0.10 -22.31
N ALA A 274 13.24 -0.88 -21.56
CA ALA A 274 13.17 -0.90 -20.11
C ALA A 274 13.90 0.32 -19.49
N ARG A 275 13.29 0.90 -18.46
CA ARG A 275 13.78 2.10 -17.76
C ARG A 275 14.12 1.75 -16.32
N TYR A 276 15.17 0.92 -16.14
CA TYR A 276 15.61 0.46 -14.82
C TYR A 276 16.76 1.31 -14.30
N ILE A 277 16.64 1.73 -13.04
CA ILE A 277 17.51 2.73 -12.44
C ILE A 277 17.88 2.30 -11.02
N GLU A 278 19.16 2.44 -10.67
CA GLU A 278 19.67 2.30 -9.32
C GLU A 278 20.42 3.56 -8.92
N ILE A 279 20.13 4.13 -7.72
CA ILE A 279 20.76 5.36 -7.24
C ILE A 279 21.19 5.20 -5.79
N ASN A 280 22.51 5.29 -5.52
CA ASN A 280 23.08 5.33 -4.17
C ASN A 280 22.53 4.23 -3.24
N ASN A 281 22.29 3.02 -3.76
CA ASN A 281 21.93 1.87 -2.93
C ASN A 281 23.17 1.36 -2.19
N TYR A 282 22.99 0.66 -1.10
CA TYR A 282 24.06 0.14 -0.26
C TYR A 282 23.77 -1.30 0.21
N GLY A 283 24.73 -1.89 0.90
CA GLY A 283 24.69 -3.29 1.30
C GLY A 283 25.30 -4.23 0.25
N PRO A 284 25.46 -5.52 0.57
CA PRO A 284 26.21 -6.46 -0.27
C PRO A 284 25.55 -6.74 -1.64
N GLY A 285 24.22 -6.56 -1.76
CA GLY A 285 23.51 -6.71 -3.02
C GLY A 285 23.54 -5.48 -3.93
N ALA A 286 24.11 -4.36 -3.46
CA ALA A 286 24.21 -3.12 -4.23
C ALA A 286 25.51 -3.00 -5.05
N ASP A 287 26.34 -4.04 -5.09
CA ASP A 287 27.51 -4.06 -6.00
C ASP A 287 27.04 -4.07 -7.45
N THR A 288 27.33 -3.00 -8.17
CA THR A 288 26.91 -2.79 -9.55
C THR A 288 27.95 -3.15 -10.58
N SER A 289 29.11 -3.67 -10.18
CA SER A 289 30.23 -3.99 -11.07
C SER A 289 29.88 -5.00 -12.18
N LYS A 290 28.85 -5.82 -11.96
CA LYS A 290 28.34 -6.83 -12.91
C LYS A 290 26.87 -6.60 -13.30
N ARG A 291 26.32 -5.41 -13.04
CA ARG A 291 24.97 -5.07 -13.50
C ARG A 291 24.88 -5.13 -15.02
N VAL A 292 23.71 -5.50 -15.50
CA VAL A 292 23.43 -5.44 -16.95
C VAL A 292 23.65 -4.02 -17.47
N ASN A 293 24.22 -3.90 -18.66
CA ASN A 293 24.63 -2.61 -19.24
C ASN A 293 23.44 -1.71 -19.70
N TRP A 294 22.25 -2.27 -19.82
CA TRP A 294 21.03 -1.55 -20.18
C TRP A 294 20.28 -0.97 -18.96
N ALA A 295 20.69 -1.28 -17.74
CA ALA A 295 20.23 -0.58 -16.54
C ALA A 295 21.10 0.67 -16.27
N LYS A 296 20.48 1.72 -15.73
CA LYS A 296 21.17 2.97 -15.37
C LYS A 296 21.59 2.92 -13.89
N VAL A 297 22.86 2.98 -13.63
CA VAL A 297 23.42 3.04 -12.28
C VAL A 297 24.05 4.40 -12.03
N LYS A 298 23.78 5.00 -10.87
CA LYS A 298 24.29 6.32 -10.47
C LYS A 298 24.74 6.32 -9.01
#